data_47d3358965819007cb520cde787b8e2a
#
_entry.id   47d3358965819007cb520cde787b8e2a
#
_cell.length_a   1.000
_cell.length_b   1.000
_cell.length_c   1.000
_cell.angle_alpha   90.00
_cell.angle_beta   90.00
_cell.angle_gamma   90.00
#
_symmetry.space_group_name_H-M   'P 1'
#
loop_
_entity.id
_entity.type
_entity.pdbx_description
1 polymer ?
#
loop_
_entity_poly.entity_id
_entity_poly.type
_entity_poly.pdbx_seq_one_letter_code
_entity_poly.pdbx_strand_id
1 'polypeptide(L)'
;MENRKMERRQFIAATAAVLAAPALVAPAVAQPAKTATLRFVPQANLTLLDPILTTALVTSFHAHYVFDVLYSTAADGVPKPQMASGAEVSADGRNWKIHLRDGLKFHDGVPVLARDCAASIARWAKREPFGQLLDKVVDSYGSADDRTIEIKLKKPFPLLLSALGKPDSSIPFMMPERLAQTDPAKQVTEMNGSGPYKFVTAEYNSGSRVVYVKNEAYVPRSEPPDWGTGAKIANYPRIEWHIIPDPATAAAALQNGEIDWWEQPIPDLLPVLAKDRNITLAIDNPQGRLSVIRFNTLQAPFDDVRLRRAVRLGVKQDDYMRATFGDDLTLWRTCFSMFPCGTPYETDEPDAMPGDYEAARKALKDAGYVGQKVVIINPTDFPAIHPQGLVTADMLKKIGMNVDFQEIDWGTLVQRRANREPVDKGGWSIFHTFGSAVGWSNPAVNGVIRGQGAAGWYGWWESAKAEQLAQDWLDAPDPARQKAIATELSRYAMEELPFVSVGQWFGKTAYRNTITGVMPGMAPYPWNVRPA
;
A
#
# COMPACT_ATOMS: atom_id res chain seq x y z
N MET A 1 57.16 39.12 -60.88
CA MET A 1 57.87 38.32 -61.89
C MET A 1 57.33 36.94 -61.77
N GLU A 2 56.54 36.76 -62.65
CA GLU A 2 56.30 35.87 -63.81
C GLU A 2 55.75 34.51 -63.37
N ASN A 3 54.47 34.26 -63.56
CA ASN A 3 53.77 33.80 -64.77
C ASN A 3 54.26 32.47 -65.37
N ARG A 4 53.32 31.48 -65.35
CA ARG A 4 52.77 30.71 -66.49
C ARG A 4 52.01 29.50 -65.92
N LYS A 5 50.82 29.37 -66.08
CA LYS A 5 49.75 29.02 -67.05
C LYS A 5 50.09 27.81 -67.94
N MET A 6 49.04 26.94 -67.97
CA MET A 6 48.60 26.02 -69.06
C MET A 6 49.32 24.65 -69.14
N GLU A 7 48.70 23.54 -69.54
CA GLU A 7 47.39 23.20 -70.19
C GLU A 7 47.08 21.71 -70.07
N ARG A 8 45.85 21.42 -70.10
CA ARG A 8 44.95 20.35 -70.56
C ARG A 8 45.51 19.23 -71.47
N ARG A 9 44.94 18.03 -71.27
CA ARG A 9 44.57 16.93 -72.18
C ARG A 9 45.57 15.87 -72.46
N GLN A 10 45.30 14.61 -72.08
CA GLN A 10 44.81 13.62 -73.05
C GLN A 10 44.43 12.27 -72.35
N PHE A 11 43.35 11.72 -72.84
CA PHE A 11 42.82 10.36 -72.70
C PHE A 11 43.87 9.26 -72.93
N ILE A 12 43.78 8.16 -72.15
CA ILE A 12 43.85 6.79 -72.68
C ILE A 12 43.03 5.86 -71.75
N ALA A 13 42.16 5.10 -72.37
CA ALA A 13 41.34 4.06 -71.76
C ALA A 13 42.17 2.83 -71.44
N ALA A 14 41.95 2.21 -70.29
CA ALA A 14 42.43 0.87 -70.04
C ALA A 14 41.42 0.15 -69.12
N THR A 15 40.83 -0.83 -69.68
CA THR A 15 40.04 -2.00 -69.26
C THR A 15 39.89 -2.27 -67.78
N ALA A 16 38.64 -2.37 -67.38
CA ALA A 16 38.14 -2.87 -66.06
C ALA A 16 38.48 -4.36 -65.91
N ALA A 17 39.24 -4.70 -64.89
CA ALA A 17 39.25 -6.04 -64.31
C ALA A 17 38.46 -5.97 -62.93
N VAL A 18 37.26 -6.51 -62.93
CA VAL A 18 36.45 -6.68 -61.71
C VAL A 18 37.08 -7.82 -60.92
N LEU A 19 37.82 -7.49 -59.86
CA LEU A 19 38.16 -8.42 -58.80
C LEU A 19 37.02 -8.39 -57.76
N ALA A 20 36.16 -9.40 -57.79
CA ALA A 20 35.21 -9.68 -56.74
C ALA A 20 35.97 -10.10 -55.47
N ALA A 21 36.17 -9.17 -54.56
CA ALA A 21 36.58 -9.50 -53.20
C ALA A 21 35.37 -10.10 -52.46
N PRO A 22 35.49 -11.28 -51.79
CA PRO A 22 34.44 -11.76 -50.92
C PRO A 22 34.27 -10.79 -49.75
N ALA A 23 33.06 -10.20 -49.62
CA ALA A 23 32.67 -9.45 -48.44
C ALA A 23 32.74 -10.41 -47.23
N LEU A 24 33.78 -10.27 -46.43
CA LEU A 24 33.81 -10.84 -45.09
C LEU A 24 32.65 -10.20 -44.30
N VAL A 25 31.52 -10.91 -44.25
CA VAL A 25 30.46 -10.62 -43.30
C VAL A 25 31.04 -10.84 -41.91
N ALA A 26 31.53 -9.75 -41.28
CA ALA A 26 31.87 -9.80 -39.88
C ALA A 26 30.59 -10.26 -39.12
N PRO A 27 30.68 -11.29 -38.28
CA PRO A 27 29.53 -11.63 -37.44
C PRO A 27 29.17 -10.37 -36.67
N ALA A 28 27.92 -9.90 -36.81
CA ALA A 28 27.37 -8.88 -35.96
C ALA A 28 27.50 -9.44 -34.54
N VAL A 29 28.45 -8.95 -33.77
CA VAL A 29 28.51 -9.19 -32.35
C VAL A 29 27.21 -8.59 -31.83
N ALA A 30 26.23 -9.47 -31.58
CA ALA A 30 25.03 -9.07 -30.93
C ALA A 30 25.46 -8.37 -29.63
N GLN A 31 25.26 -7.07 -29.55
CA GLN A 31 25.42 -6.37 -28.28
C GLN A 31 24.60 -7.17 -27.27
N PRO A 32 25.20 -7.57 -26.14
CA PRO A 32 24.43 -8.26 -25.11
C PRO A 32 23.19 -7.41 -24.86
N ALA A 33 22.02 -8.00 -25.06
CA ALA A 33 20.75 -7.32 -24.82
C ALA A 33 20.90 -6.64 -23.46
N LYS A 34 20.81 -5.31 -23.42
CA LYS A 34 20.82 -4.56 -22.16
C LYS A 34 19.83 -5.29 -21.27
N THR A 35 20.29 -5.90 -20.18
CA THR A 35 19.42 -6.62 -19.24
C THR A 35 18.30 -5.67 -18.89
N ALA A 36 17.09 -5.99 -19.36
CA ALA A 36 15.97 -5.09 -19.26
C ALA A 36 15.70 -4.83 -17.77
N THR A 37 15.92 -3.61 -17.33
CA THR A 37 15.63 -3.16 -15.96
C THR A 37 14.32 -2.39 -15.98
N LEU A 38 13.38 -2.74 -15.11
CA LEU A 38 12.18 -1.93 -14.85
C LEU A 38 12.53 -0.88 -13.79
N ARG A 39 12.46 0.39 -14.16
CA ARG A 39 12.74 1.52 -13.26
C ARG A 39 11.41 2.14 -12.81
N PHE A 40 11.17 2.08 -11.52
CA PHE A 40 9.91 2.42 -10.88
C PHE A 40 10.10 3.53 -9.82
N VAL A 41 9.20 4.50 -9.77
CA VAL A 41 9.15 5.51 -8.72
C VAL A 41 7.95 5.21 -7.81
N PRO A 42 8.19 4.76 -6.57
CA PRO A 42 7.12 4.49 -5.61
C PRO A 42 6.53 5.77 -5.02
N GLN A 43 5.34 5.64 -4.42
CA GLN A 43 4.62 6.75 -3.77
C GLN A 43 5.35 7.34 -2.56
N ALA A 44 6.25 6.59 -1.93
CA ALA A 44 6.97 7.00 -0.74
C ALA A 44 8.30 6.24 -0.59
N ASN A 45 9.18 6.77 0.28
CA ASN A 45 10.43 6.10 0.63
C ASN A 45 10.18 4.83 1.45
N LEU A 46 10.91 3.75 1.14
CA LEU A 46 10.91 2.50 1.88
C LEU A 46 11.88 2.61 3.07
N THR A 47 11.38 2.73 4.28
CA THR A 47 12.19 2.88 5.50
C THR A 47 12.12 1.68 6.43
N LEU A 48 11.03 0.93 6.40
CA LEU A 48 10.82 -0.30 7.17
C LEU A 48 10.59 -1.47 6.23
N LEU A 49 11.33 -2.55 6.43
CA LEU A 49 11.30 -3.72 5.54
C LEU A 49 10.37 -4.83 6.03
N ASP A 50 10.11 -4.90 7.34
CA ASP A 50 9.25 -5.93 7.92
C ASP A 50 7.76 -5.55 7.80
N PRO A 51 6.96 -6.33 7.03
CA PRO A 51 5.60 -5.95 6.67
C PRO A 51 4.59 -6.00 7.81
N ILE A 52 4.90 -6.59 8.96
CA ILE A 52 3.97 -6.60 10.10
C ILE A 52 4.22 -5.47 11.10
N LEU A 53 5.34 -4.76 10.98
CA LEU A 53 5.68 -3.65 11.90
C LEU A 53 5.10 -2.31 11.49
N THR A 54 4.63 -2.18 10.28
CA THR A 54 4.05 -0.95 9.75
C THR A 54 2.89 -1.24 8.80
N THR A 55 1.95 -0.30 8.73
CA THR A 55 0.89 -0.29 7.73
C THR A 55 1.23 0.60 6.53
N ALA A 56 2.48 1.04 6.38
CA ALA A 56 2.92 1.79 5.21
C ALA A 56 2.82 0.93 3.95
N LEU A 57 2.04 1.37 2.96
CA LEU A 57 1.78 0.59 1.74
C LEU A 57 3.06 0.29 0.96
N VAL A 58 4.03 1.21 0.93
CA VAL A 58 5.33 0.97 0.29
C VAL A 58 6.05 -0.25 0.86
N THR A 59 5.93 -0.52 2.18
CA THR A 59 6.46 -1.73 2.80
C THR A 59 5.68 -2.98 2.39
N SER A 60 4.35 -2.89 2.27
CA SER A 60 3.52 -3.98 1.75
C SER A 60 3.88 -4.30 0.29
N PHE A 61 4.13 -3.28 -0.54
CA PHE A 61 4.56 -3.46 -1.93
C PHE A 61 5.94 -4.14 -2.02
N HIS A 62 6.90 -3.68 -1.21
CA HIS A 62 8.19 -4.36 -1.07
C HIS A 62 8.01 -5.85 -0.70
N ALA A 63 7.14 -6.12 0.28
CA ALA A 63 6.91 -7.47 0.76
C ALA A 63 6.31 -8.40 -0.31
N HIS A 64 5.45 -7.89 -1.20
CA HIS A 64 4.94 -8.64 -2.34
C HIS A 64 6.03 -9.07 -3.34
N TYR A 65 7.12 -8.33 -3.45
CA TYR A 65 8.26 -8.72 -4.29
C TYR A 65 9.06 -9.86 -3.65
N VAL A 66 9.30 -9.74 -2.33
CA VAL A 66 10.25 -10.59 -1.59
C VAL A 66 9.62 -11.84 -1.02
N PHE A 67 8.42 -11.71 -0.45
CA PHE A 67 7.71 -12.80 0.21
C PHE A 67 6.54 -13.28 -0.63
N ASP A 68 6.02 -14.47 -0.33
CA ASP A 68 4.77 -14.95 -0.89
C ASP A 68 3.76 -15.24 0.23
N VAL A 69 2.52 -15.51 -0.12
CA VAL A 69 1.37 -15.65 0.78
C VAL A 69 0.64 -16.96 0.54
N LEU A 70 -0.04 -17.50 1.55
CA LEU A 70 -0.87 -18.71 1.36
C LEU A 70 -2.11 -18.42 0.51
N TYR A 71 -2.77 -17.33 0.78
CA TYR A 71 -3.93 -16.79 0.06
C TYR A 71 -3.72 -15.30 -0.20
N SER A 72 -4.35 -14.78 -1.23
CA SER A 72 -4.40 -13.34 -1.49
C SER A 72 -5.77 -12.97 -2.03
N THR A 73 -6.17 -11.71 -1.85
CA THR A 73 -7.40 -11.17 -2.42
C THR A 73 -7.23 -10.92 -3.92
N ALA A 74 -8.16 -11.41 -4.71
CA ALA A 74 -8.30 -11.15 -6.14
C ALA A 74 -9.12 -9.88 -6.41
N ALA A 75 -9.22 -9.46 -7.66
CA ALA A 75 -9.93 -8.24 -8.05
C ALA A 75 -11.45 -8.26 -7.75
N ASP A 76 -12.03 -9.47 -7.64
CA ASP A 76 -13.42 -9.69 -7.20
C ASP A 76 -13.62 -9.58 -5.67
N GLY A 77 -12.55 -9.30 -4.91
CA GLY A 77 -12.56 -9.22 -3.44
C GLY A 77 -12.53 -10.57 -2.74
N VAL A 78 -12.45 -11.68 -3.47
CA VAL A 78 -12.45 -13.04 -2.92
C VAL A 78 -11.01 -13.50 -2.66
N PRO A 79 -10.71 -14.09 -1.49
CA PRO A 79 -9.42 -14.72 -1.24
C PRO A 79 -9.25 -15.98 -2.08
N LYS A 80 -8.17 -16.04 -2.87
CA LYS A 80 -7.79 -17.20 -3.71
C LYS A 80 -6.46 -17.78 -3.25
N PRO A 81 -6.23 -19.10 -3.41
CA PRO A 81 -4.99 -19.73 -3.01
C PRO A 81 -3.80 -19.22 -3.85
N GLN A 82 -2.64 -19.04 -3.21
CA GLN A 82 -1.38 -18.67 -3.85
C GLN A 82 -0.28 -19.70 -3.57
N MET A 83 0.29 -19.77 -2.37
CA MET A 83 1.18 -20.89 -1.98
C MET A 83 0.40 -22.15 -1.61
N ALA A 84 -0.85 -21.99 -1.17
CA ALA A 84 -1.73 -23.12 -0.92
C ALA A 84 -2.20 -23.76 -2.23
N SER A 85 -2.31 -25.09 -2.24
CA SER A 85 -3.03 -25.87 -3.27
C SER A 85 -4.52 -25.96 -2.96
N GLY A 86 -4.90 -25.90 -1.67
CA GLY A 86 -6.26 -25.93 -1.17
C GLY A 86 -6.32 -25.97 0.34
N ALA A 87 -7.55 -25.98 0.86
CA ALA A 87 -7.79 -26.14 2.30
C ALA A 87 -8.99 -27.04 2.55
N GLU A 88 -8.95 -27.72 3.69
CA GLU A 88 -10.03 -28.54 4.22
C GLU A 88 -10.39 -28.05 5.64
N VAL A 89 -11.66 -28.18 6.02
CA VAL A 89 -12.14 -27.87 7.35
C VAL A 89 -13.00 -29.02 7.87
N SER A 90 -12.84 -29.37 9.14
CA SER A 90 -13.67 -30.39 9.80
C SER A 90 -15.15 -29.97 9.85
N ALA A 91 -16.05 -30.94 9.97
CA ALA A 91 -17.49 -30.67 10.00
C ALA A 91 -17.95 -29.73 11.12
N ASP A 92 -17.21 -29.67 12.24
CA ASP A 92 -17.43 -28.75 13.35
C ASP A 92 -16.78 -27.38 13.15
N GLY A 93 -16.13 -27.13 12.01
CA GLY A 93 -15.48 -25.87 11.64
C GLY A 93 -14.25 -25.50 12.45
N ARG A 94 -13.69 -26.44 13.24
CA ARG A 94 -12.61 -26.12 14.21
C ARG A 94 -11.23 -26.61 13.81
N ASN A 95 -11.11 -27.55 12.87
CA ASN A 95 -9.82 -28.06 12.44
C ASN A 95 -9.62 -27.75 10.96
N TRP A 96 -8.69 -26.85 10.67
CA TRP A 96 -8.32 -26.48 9.31
C TRP A 96 -7.01 -27.13 8.91
N LYS A 97 -6.97 -27.69 7.71
CA LYS A 97 -5.76 -28.17 7.04
C LYS A 97 -5.56 -27.41 5.76
N ILE A 98 -4.41 -26.78 5.61
CA ILE A 98 -4.03 -26.01 4.42
C ILE A 98 -2.84 -26.69 3.77
N HIS A 99 -2.99 -27.12 2.52
CA HIS A 99 -1.98 -27.87 1.80
C HIS A 99 -1.13 -26.94 0.94
N LEU A 100 0.19 -27.06 1.04
CA LEU A 100 1.13 -26.35 0.21
C LEU A 100 1.22 -26.98 -1.18
N ARG A 101 1.32 -26.14 -2.23
CA ARG A 101 1.62 -26.63 -3.59
C ARG A 101 3.08 -27.04 -3.71
N ASP A 102 3.44 -27.77 -4.77
CA ASP A 102 4.79 -28.24 -5.03
C ASP A 102 5.77 -27.11 -5.41
N GLY A 103 7.06 -27.35 -5.20
CA GLY A 103 8.15 -26.55 -5.71
C GLY A 103 8.43 -25.25 -4.96
N LEU A 104 7.79 -24.99 -3.83
CA LEU A 104 8.01 -23.79 -3.04
C LEU A 104 9.39 -23.82 -2.37
N LYS A 105 10.18 -22.74 -2.60
CA LYS A 105 11.51 -22.54 -2.01
C LYS A 105 11.70 -21.11 -1.55
N PHE A 106 12.42 -20.95 -0.46
CA PHE A 106 12.95 -19.65 -0.06
C PHE A 106 14.10 -19.21 -1.00
N HIS A 107 14.49 -17.94 -0.91
CA HIS A 107 15.53 -17.35 -1.76
C HIS A 107 16.91 -17.97 -1.59
N ASP A 108 17.18 -18.60 -0.45
CA ASP A 108 18.39 -19.38 -0.18
C ASP A 108 18.35 -20.82 -0.75
N GLY A 109 17.22 -21.20 -1.35
CA GLY A 109 17.01 -22.52 -1.97
C GLY A 109 16.43 -23.56 -1.02
N VAL A 110 16.27 -23.28 0.27
CA VAL A 110 15.64 -24.18 1.25
C VAL A 110 14.16 -24.33 0.92
N PRO A 111 13.58 -25.57 0.95
CA PRO A 111 12.15 -25.77 0.77
C PRO A 111 11.32 -25.00 1.80
N VAL A 112 10.18 -24.45 1.37
CA VAL A 112 9.17 -23.90 2.30
C VAL A 112 8.38 -25.06 2.89
N LEU A 113 8.32 -25.12 4.20
CA LEU A 113 7.61 -26.16 4.95
C LEU A 113 6.39 -25.59 5.69
N ALA A 114 5.45 -26.45 6.00
CA ALA A 114 4.22 -26.08 6.70
C ALA A 114 4.50 -25.42 8.06
N ARG A 115 5.56 -25.81 8.77
CA ARG A 115 5.98 -25.18 10.03
C ARG A 115 6.40 -23.72 9.86
N ASP A 116 7.04 -23.35 8.73
CA ASP A 116 7.42 -21.98 8.41
C ASP A 116 6.17 -21.10 8.28
N CYS A 117 5.15 -21.63 7.59
CA CYS A 117 3.87 -20.95 7.40
C CYS A 117 3.10 -20.82 8.72
N ALA A 118 3.05 -21.88 9.54
CA ALA A 118 2.39 -21.87 10.84
C ALA A 118 3.01 -20.80 11.77
N ALA A 119 4.34 -20.75 11.84
CA ALA A 119 5.07 -19.73 12.62
C ALA A 119 4.82 -18.31 12.08
N SER A 120 4.79 -18.13 10.76
CA SER A 120 4.52 -16.85 10.12
C SER A 120 3.12 -16.34 10.43
N ILE A 121 2.10 -17.20 10.35
CA ILE A 121 0.72 -16.88 10.73
C ILE A 121 0.64 -16.50 12.21
N ALA A 122 1.26 -17.27 13.08
CA ALA A 122 1.26 -17.01 14.52
C ALA A 122 1.90 -15.64 14.85
N ARG A 123 3.02 -15.28 14.21
CA ARG A 123 3.68 -13.99 14.39
C ARG A 123 2.80 -12.84 13.91
N TRP A 124 2.22 -12.95 12.71
CA TRP A 124 1.31 -11.97 12.12
C TRP A 124 0.08 -11.72 13.00
N ALA A 125 -0.52 -12.80 13.51
CA ALA A 125 -1.75 -12.76 14.32
C ALA A 125 -1.57 -12.00 15.64
N LYS A 126 -0.35 -11.82 16.13
CA LYS A 126 -0.08 -11.00 17.34
C LYS A 126 -0.13 -9.49 17.07
N ARG A 127 -0.05 -9.05 15.82
CA ARG A 127 0.10 -7.63 15.47
C ARG A 127 -1.08 -7.05 14.70
N GLU A 128 -1.65 -7.80 13.80
CA GLU A 128 -2.64 -7.34 12.85
C GLU A 128 -4.05 -7.54 13.42
N PRO A 129 -4.96 -6.53 13.34
CA PRO A 129 -6.29 -6.60 13.96
C PRO A 129 -7.14 -7.82 13.57
N PHE A 130 -7.16 -8.21 12.29
CA PHE A 130 -7.89 -9.42 11.86
C PHE A 130 -7.20 -10.70 12.36
N GLY A 131 -5.88 -10.69 12.34
CA GLY A 131 -5.08 -11.77 12.92
C GLY A 131 -5.32 -11.92 14.43
N GLN A 132 -5.44 -10.83 15.17
CA GLN A 132 -5.77 -10.84 16.60
C GLN A 132 -7.18 -11.39 16.88
N LEU A 133 -8.14 -11.18 15.98
CA LEU A 133 -9.46 -11.83 16.09
C LEU A 133 -9.35 -13.35 15.90
N LEU A 134 -8.56 -13.78 14.93
CA LEU A 134 -8.25 -15.20 14.73
C LEU A 134 -7.52 -15.79 15.95
N ASP A 135 -6.49 -15.12 16.44
CA ASP A 135 -5.64 -15.60 17.57
C ASP A 135 -6.45 -15.81 18.87
N LYS A 136 -7.50 -15.02 19.12
CA LYS A 136 -8.40 -15.22 20.26
C LYS A 136 -9.09 -16.59 20.26
N VAL A 137 -9.35 -17.14 19.08
CA VAL A 137 -10.06 -18.42 18.91
C VAL A 137 -9.16 -19.58 18.53
N VAL A 138 -7.90 -19.34 18.23
CA VAL A 138 -6.93 -20.39 17.94
C VAL A 138 -6.52 -21.12 19.22
N ASP A 139 -6.48 -22.45 19.14
CA ASP A 139 -5.88 -23.33 20.14
C ASP A 139 -4.41 -23.59 19.81
N SER A 140 -4.11 -23.91 18.55
CA SER A 140 -2.74 -24.11 18.09
C SER A 140 -2.54 -23.79 16.62
N TYR A 141 -1.35 -23.27 16.28
CA TYR A 141 -0.78 -23.22 14.95
C TYR A 141 0.28 -24.32 14.84
N GLY A 142 0.19 -25.19 13.86
CA GLY A 142 1.12 -26.31 13.71
C GLY A 142 1.18 -26.85 12.29
N SER A 143 1.81 -28.02 12.16
CA SER A 143 1.89 -28.76 10.90
C SER A 143 1.62 -30.24 11.16
N ALA A 144 0.83 -30.87 10.31
CA ALA A 144 0.59 -32.30 10.35
C ALA A 144 1.76 -33.08 9.69
N ASP A 145 2.36 -32.48 8.68
CA ASP A 145 3.53 -32.95 7.95
C ASP A 145 4.27 -31.74 7.32
N ASP A 146 5.28 -31.96 6.51
CA ASP A 146 6.08 -30.90 5.87
C ASP A 146 5.27 -30.00 4.93
N ARG A 147 4.09 -30.42 4.48
CA ARG A 147 3.28 -29.72 3.48
C ARG A 147 1.87 -29.37 3.94
N THR A 148 1.46 -29.81 5.10
CA THR A 148 0.11 -29.61 5.64
C THR A 148 0.18 -28.76 6.91
N ILE A 149 -0.26 -27.51 6.79
CA ILE A 149 -0.45 -26.61 7.92
C ILE A 149 -1.73 -27.01 8.63
N GLU A 150 -1.67 -27.15 9.95
CA GLU A 150 -2.84 -27.47 10.79
C GLU A 150 -3.13 -26.30 11.73
N ILE A 151 -4.36 -25.77 11.68
CA ILE A 151 -4.84 -24.71 12.60
C ILE A 151 -6.02 -25.26 13.39
N LYS A 152 -5.85 -25.43 14.70
CA LYS A 152 -6.90 -25.87 15.60
C LYS A 152 -7.55 -24.69 16.31
N LEU A 153 -8.87 -24.69 16.34
CA LEU A 153 -9.68 -23.60 16.87
C LEU A 153 -10.53 -24.07 18.07
N LYS A 154 -10.69 -23.21 19.06
CA LYS A 154 -11.60 -23.39 20.21
C LYS A 154 -13.07 -23.26 19.81
N LYS A 155 -13.37 -22.40 18.81
CA LYS A 155 -14.67 -22.23 18.16
C LYS A 155 -14.51 -22.03 16.67
N PRO A 156 -15.52 -22.27 15.83
CA PRO A 156 -15.45 -22.06 14.40
C PRO A 156 -15.06 -20.60 14.04
N PHE A 157 -14.27 -20.45 12.98
CA PHE A 157 -13.89 -19.15 12.42
C PHE A 157 -14.04 -19.21 10.89
N PRO A 158 -15.25 -18.94 10.35
CA PRO A 158 -15.54 -19.11 8.91
C PRO A 158 -14.70 -18.22 8.00
N LEU A 159 -14.17 -17.10 8.51
CA LEU A 159 -13.39 -16.13 7.77
C LEU A 159 -11.87 -16.42 7.79
N LEU A 160 -11.42 -17.64 8.12
CA LEU A 160 -10.01 -17.98 8.20
C LEU A 160 -9.29 -17.70 6.87
N LEU A 161 -9.85 -18.12 5.73
CA LEU A 161 -9.24 -17.86 4.43
C LEU A 161 -9.24 -16.37 4.06
N SER A 162 -10.25 -15.62 4.49
CA SER A 162 -10.28 -14.16 4.34
C SER A 162 -9.20 -13.48 5.18
N ALA A 163 -8.93 -13.98 6.38
CA ALA A 163 -7.85 -13.49 7.23
C ALA A 163 -6.48 -13.78 6.61
N LEU A 164 -6.26 -14.99 6.08
CA LEU A 164 -5.02 -15.38 5.41
C LEU A 164 -4.83 -14.70 4.04
N GLY A 165 -5.91 -14.32 3.38
CA GLY A 165 -5.89 -13.57 2.11
C GLY A 165 -6.14 -12.07 2.28
N LYS A 166 -5.98 -11.53 3.50
CA LYS A 166 -6.24 -10.12 3.82
C LYS A 166 -5.60 -9.18 2.80
N PRO A 167 -6.35 -8.17 2.31
CA PRO A 167 -5.82 -7.17 1.38
C PRO A 167 -5.06 -6.03 2.09
N ASP A 168 -4.42 -5.16 1.29
CA ASP A 168 -3.85 -3.87 1.63
C ASP A 168 -2.51 -3.95 2.37
N SER A 169 -2.48 -3.72 3.68
CA SER A 169 -1.25 -3.69 4.47
C SER A 169 -1.22 -4.76 5.57
N SER A 170 -0.05 -5.02 6.11
CA SER A 170 0.16 -6.05 7.16
C SER A 170 -0.44 -7.41 6.80
N ILE A 171 -0.18 -7.83 5.57
CA ILE A 171 -0.59 -9.14 5.02
C ILE A 171 0.23 -10.25 5.70
N PRO A 172 -0.33 -11.46 5.90
CA PRO A 172 0.42 -12.59 6.45
C PRO A 172 1.38 -13.18 5.41
N PHE A 173 2.53 -12.53 5.22
CA PHE A 173 3.61 -13.03 4.37
C PHE A 173 4.36 -14.18 5.03
N MET A 174 4.69 -15.21 4.25
CA MET A 174 5.39 -16.39 4.73
C MET A 174 6.91 -16.19 4.69
N MET A 175 7.58 -16.54 5.79
CA MET A 175 9.03 -16.46 5.97
C MET A 175 9.56 -17.72 6.65
N PRO A 176 10.88 -17.99 6.61
CA PRO A 176 11.46 -19.10 7.37
C PRO A 176 11.09 -19.06 8.85
N GLU A 177 10.81 -20.21 9.45
CA GLU A 177 10.40 -20.33 10.87
C GLU A 177 11.33 -19.57 11.80
N ARG A 178 12.66 -19.65 11.60
CA ARG A 178 13.66 -18.92 12.40
C ARG A 178 13.48 -17.40 12.38
N LEU A 179 12.98 -16.84 11.28
CA LEU A 179 12.64 -15.42 11.16
C LEU A 179 11.26 -15.12 11.75
N ALA A 180 10.30 -16.03 11.52
CA ALA A 180 8.96 -15.91 12.06
C ALA A 180 8.90 -16.03 13.59
N GLN A 181 9.89 -16.65 14.21
CA GLN A 181 10.06 -16.71 15.67
C GLN A 181 10.60 -15.40 16.28
N THR A 182 10.99 -14.42 15.45
CA THR A 182 11.35 -13.08 15.95
C THR A 182 10.15 -12.47 16.67
N ASP A 183 10.41 -11.87 17.84
CA ASP A 183 9.40 -11.14 18.61
C ASP A 183 8.56 -10.22 17.68
N PRO A 184 7.23 -10.34 17.70
CA PRO A 184 6.37 -9.53 16.83
C PRO A 184 6.55 -8.02 16.95
N ALA A 185 7.12 -7.51 18.05
CA ALA A 185 7.44 -6.10 18.24
C ALA A 185 8.84 -5.72 17.70
N LYS A 186 9.65 -6.70 17.27
CA LYS A 186 11.00 -6.47 16.73
C LYS A 186 11.04 -6.70 15.22
N GLN A 187 11.82 -5.86 14.53
CA GLN A 187 11.98 -5.94 13.08
C GLN A 187 12.79 -7.17 12.66
N VAL A 188 12.27 -7.90 11.67
CA VAL A 188 13.05 -8.82 10.86
C VAL A 188 13.80 -7.99 9.81
N THR A 189 15.13 -8.11 9.78
CA THR A 189 16.01 -7.37 8.86
C THR A 189 16.54 -8.22 7.72
N GLU A 190 16.52 -9.54 7.87
CA GLU A 190 16.88 -10.46 6.80
C GLU A 190 15.72 -10.65 5.81
N MET A 191 15.94 -10.32 4.54
CA MET A 191 14.93 -10.40 3.49
C MET A 191 15.01 -11.73 2.72
N ASN A 192 14.92 -12.86 3.44
CA ASN A 192 14.85 -14.20 2.87
C ASN A 192 13.38 -14.64 2.75
N GLY A 193 12.76 -14.35 1.62
CA GLY A 193 11.38 -14.72 1.31
C GLY A 193 11.30 -15.85 0.28
N SER A 194 10.08 -16.09 -0.22
CA SER A 194 9.78 -17.08 -1.27
C SER A 194 9.10 -16.43 -2.48
N GLY A 195 9.13 -15.11 -2.59
CA GLY A 195 8.50 -14.33 -3.65
C GLY A 195 9.24 -14.38 -4.99
N PRO A 196 8.65 -13.75 -6.03
CA PRO A 196 9.18 -13.78 -7.40
C PRO A 196 10.46 -12.96 -7.58
N TYR A 197 10.81 -12.09 -6.63
CA TYR A 197 12.01 -11.27 -6.66
C TYR A 197 12.79 -11.37 -5.35
N LYS A 198 14.11 -11.24 -5.44
CA LYS A 198 15.04 -11.20 -4.30
C LYS A 198 15.47 -9.76 -4.06
N PHE A 199 15.42 -9.32 -2.81
CA PHE A 199 15.92 -8.01 -2.38
C PHE A 199 17.45 -8.00 -2.37
N VAL A 200 18.06 -6.95 -2.94
CA VAL A 200 19.53 -6.80 -3.01
C VAL A 200 19.98 -5.85 -1.91
N THR A 201 20.25 -6.39 -0.74
CA THR A 201 20.63 -5.60 0.46
C THR A 201 21.84 -4.69 0.21
N ALA A 202 22.83 -5.15 -0.55
CA ALA A 202 24.05 -4.38 -0.85
C ALA A 202 23.80 -3.13 -1.73
N GLU A 203 22.65 -3.07 -2.41
CA GLU A 203 22.27 -1.94 -3.26
C GLU A 203 21.09 -1.14 -2.68
N TYR A 204 20.64 -1.48 -1.49
CA TYR A 204 19.61 -0.71 -0.79
C TYR A 204 20.21 0.55 -0.16
N ASN A 205 19.66 1.69 -0.53
CA ASN A 205 19.97 2.99 0.06
C ASN A 205 18.65 3.73 0.32
N SER A 206 18.23 3.75 1.59
CA SER A 206 17.00 4.43 2.00
C SER A 206 17.03 5.90 1.58
N GLY A 207 15.93 6.38 1.00
CA GLY A 207 15.82 7.73 0.44
C GLY A 207 16.39 7.89 -0.97
N SER A 208 16.95 6.84 -1.56
CA SER A 208 17.55 6.90 -2.91
C SER A 208 17.11 5.73 -3.78
N ARG A 209 17.47 4.50 -3.40
CA ARG A 209 17.29 3.34 -4.29
C ARG A 209 16.98 2.05 -3.53
N VAL A 210 16.06 1.25 -4.11
CA VAL A 210 15.78 -0.14 -3.71
C VAL A 210 15.92 -1.04 -4.93
N VAL A 211 16.58 -2.18 -4.79
CA VAL A 211 16.89 -3.06 -5.91
C VAL A 211 16.39 -4.47 -5.66
N TYR A 212 15.79 -5.03 -6.70
CA TYR A 212 15.33 -6.41 -6.73
C TYR A 212 15.86 -7.12 -7.97
N VAL A 213 16.21 -8.40 -7.82
CA VAL A 213 16.57 -9.29 -8.92
C VAL A 213 15.61 -10.46 -8.99
N LYS A 214 15.34 -10.94 -10.18
CA LYS A 214 14.44 -12.07 -10.41
C LYS A 214 14.86 -13.29 -9.59
N ASN A 215 13.90 -13.98 -8.98
CA ASN A 215 14.08 -15.28 -8.38
C ASN A 215 13.86 -16.36 -9.45
N GLU A 216 14.94 -16.88 -10.03
CA GLU A 216 14.87 -17.88 -11.10
C GLU A 216 14.30 -19.23 -10.61
N ALA A 217 14.30 -19.47 -9.29
CA ALA A 217 13.73 -20.67 -8.69
C ALA A 217 12.23 -20.54 -8.35
N TYR A 218 11.64 -19.36 -8.56
CA TYR A 218 10.21 -19.14 -8.30
C TYR A 218 9.34 -19.94 -9.27
N VAL A 219 8.42 -20.72 -8.75
CA VAL A 219 7.45 -21.48 -9.55
C VAL A 219 6.12 -20.73 -9.53
N PRO A 220 5.73 -20.03 -10.60
CA PRO A 220 4.44 -19.34 -10.66
C PRO A 220 3.28 -20.33 -10.72
N ARG A 221 2.06 -19.85 -10.39
CA ARG A 221 0.82 -20.60 -10.67
C ARG A 221 0.53 -20.60 -12.18
N SER A 222 -0.39 -21.47 -12.59
CA SER A 222 -0.84 -21.55 -14.01
C SER A 222 -1.98 -20.60 -14.34
N GLU A 223 -2.75 -20.18 -13.32
CA GLU A 223 -3.89 -19.28 -13.51
C GLU A 223 -3.41 -17.87 -13.91
N PRO A 224 -4.14 -17.12 -14.73
CA PRO A 224 -3.79 -15.75 -15.06
C PRO A 224 -3.54 -14.88 -13.82
N PRO A 225 -2.63 -13.87 -13.88
CA PRO A 225 -2.42 -12.96 -12.78
C PRO A 225 -3.69 -12.15 -12.49
N ASP A 226 -4.03 -12.05 -11.20
CA ASP A 226 -5.21 -11.35 -10.71
C ASP A 226 -4.86 -10.73 -9.36
N TRP A 227 -4.43 -9.47 -9.35
CA TRP A 227 -3.85 -8.77 -8.21
C TRP A 227 -2.71 -9.56 -7.55
N GLY A 228 -2.87 -9.92 -6.26
CA GLY A 228 -1.89 -10.70 -5.51
C GLY A 228 -1.96 -12.22 -5.75
N THR A 229 -2.83 -12.70 -6.66
CA THR A 229 -3.07 -14.12 -6.96
C THR A 229 -2.66 -14.50 -8.37
N GLY A 230 -2.65 -15.80 -8.67
CA GLY A 230 -2.35 -16.35 -9.99
C GLY A 230 -0.88 -16.32 -10.35
N ALA A 231 -0.59 -16.26 -11.64
CA ALA A 231 0.77 -16.33 -12.17
C ALA A 231 1.58 -15.06 -11.86
N LYS A 232 2.43 -15.12 -10.85
CA LYS A 232 3.40 -14.06 -10.53
C LYS A 232 4.66 -14.23 -11.38
N ILE A 233 4.57 -13.91 -12.68
CA ILE A 233 5.69 -14.09 -13.61
C ILE A 233 6.60 -12.86 -13.55
N ALA A 234 7.85 -13.07 -13.12
CA ALA A 234 8.90 -12.07 -13.17
C ALA A 234 9.41 -11.91 -14.61
N ASN A 235 8.91 -10.91 -15.36
CA ASN A 235 9.30 -10.67 -16.75
C ASN A 235 10.61 -9.86 -16.86
N TYR A 236 10.94 -9.08 -15.84
CA TYR A 236 12.18 -8.30 -15.80
C TYR A 236 13.21 -9.02 -14.92
N PRO A 237 14.47 -9.18 -15.37
CA PRO A 237 15.53 -9.76 -14.55
C PRO A 237 15.94 -8.86 -13.38
N ARG A 238 15.62 -7.55 -13.47
CA ARG A 238 15.95 -6.55 -12.46
C ARG A 238 14.89 -5.49 -12.38
N ILE A 239 14.56 -5.07 -11.15
CA ILE A 239 13.71 -3.92 -10.87
C ILE A 239 14.46 -2.97 -9.95
N GLU A 240 14.41 -1.69 -10.26
CA GLU A 240 14.98 -0.63 -9.44
C GLU A 240 13.86 0.35 -9.05
N TRP A 241 13.69 0.55 -7.77
CA TRP A 241 12.89 1.65 -7.26
C TRP A 241 13.79 2.86 -7.09
N HIS A 242 13.44 3.96 -7.71
CA HIS A 242 14.10 5.24 -7.59
C HIS A 242 13.25 6.15 -6.70
N ILE A 243 13.81 6.58 -5.57
CA ILE A 243 13.10 7.49 -4.67
C ILE A 243 13.36 8.91 -5.17
N ILE A 244 12.35 9.51 -5.78
CA ILE A 244 12.39 10.86 -6.36
C ILE A 244 11.29 11.70 -5.69
N PRO A 245 11.61 12.42 -4.60
CA PRO A 245 10.60 13.17 -3.83
C PRO A 245 10.02 14.37 -4.59
N ASP A 246 10.82 15.01 -5.46
CA ASP A 246 10.37 16.15 -6.25
C ASP A 246 9.54 15.70 -7.46
N PRO A 247 8.25 16.07 -7.55
CA PRO A 247 7.37 15.61 -8.62
C PRO A 247 7.76 16.10 -10.02
N ALA A 248 8.37 17.29 -10.14
CA ALA A 248 8.78 17.82 -11.43
C ALA A 248 9.97 17.03 -11.97
N THR A 249 10.91 16.67 -11.09
CA THR A 249 12.03 15.77 -11.41
C THR A 249 11.54 14.39 -11.83
N ALA A 250 10.55 13.81 -11.12
CA ALA A 250 9.98 12.51 -11.49
C ALA A 250 9.28 12.55 -12.86
N ALA A 251 8.54 13.62 -13.15
CA ALA A 251 7.90 13.82 -14.46
C ALA A 251 8.93 13.94 -15.58
N ALA A 252 9.98 14.74 -15.40
CA ALA A 252 11.06 14.88 -16.38
C ALA A 252 11.78 13.55 -16.61
N ALA A 253 12.09 12.80 -15.56
CA ALA A 253 12.73 11.47 -15.66
C ALA A 253 11.84 10.48 -16.45
N LEU A 254 10.52 10.50 -16.25
CA LEU A 254 9.59 9.68 -17.02
C LEU A 254 9.56 10.09 -18.50
N GLN A 255 9.46 11.38 -18.80
CA GLN A 255 9.47 11.89 -20.17
C GLN A 255 10.77 11.58 -20.91
N ASN A 256 11.91 11.74 -20.23
CA ASN A 256 13.23 11.44 -20.80
C ASN A 256 13.56 9.94 -20.91
N GLY A 257 12.73 9.05 -20.30
CA GLY A 257 12.98 7.61 -20.29
C GLY A 257 14.06 7.17 -19.31
N GLU A 258 14.32 7.96 -18.28
CA GLU A 258 15.20 7.62 -17.17
C GLU A 258 14.51 6.68 -16.18
N ILE A 259 13.17 6.77 -16.09
CA ILE A 259 12.28 5.83 -15.39
C ILE A 259 11.21 5.31 -16.36
N ASP A 260 10.62 4.16 -16.04
CA ASP A 260 9.64 3.48 -16.88
C ASP A 260 8.21 3.58 -16.34
N TRP A 261 8.08 3.69 -15.01
CA TRP A 261 6.79 3.70 -14.31
C TRP A 261 6.85 4.57 -13.05
N TRP A 262 5.92 5.50 -12.94
CA TRP A 262 5.71 6.35 -11.75
C TRP A 262 4.35 6.03 -11.13
N GLU A 263 4.35 5.58 -9.88
CA GLU A 263 3.17 5.07 -9.19
C GLU A 263 2.06 6.11 -9.05
N GLN A 264 2.40 7.29 -8.52
CA GLN A 264 1.39 8.32 -8.19
C GLN A 264 1.87 9.73 -8.60
N PRO A 265 1.76 10.10 -9.89
CA PRO A 265 1.99 11.48 -10.31
C PRO A 265 0.97 12.43 -9.68
N ILE A 266 1.43 13.63 -9.30
CA ILE A 266 0.54 14.65 -8.76
C ILE A 266 -0.43 15.16 -9.83
N PRO A 267 -1.66 15.56 -9.46
CA PRO A 267 -2.68 16.02 -10.40
C PRO A 267 -2.23 17.14 -11.32
N ASP A 268 -1.46 18.11 -10.82
CA ASP A 268 -0.98 19.27 -11.58
C ASP A 268 -0.10 18.89 -12.78
N LEU A 269 0.57 17.75 -12.71
CA LEU A 269 1.43 17.25 -13.79
C LEU A 269 0.72 16.32 -14.78
N LEU A 270 -0.49 15.83 -14.45
CA LEU A 270 -1.25 14.94 -15.34
C LEU A 270 -1.52 15.58 -16.72
N PRO A 271 -1.89 16.87 -16.85
CA PRO A 271 -2.11 17.50 -18.15
C PRO A 271 -0.83 17.61 -18.99
N VAL A 272 0.33 17.72 -18.36
CA VAL A 272 1.64 17.75 -19.05
C VAL A 272 2.01 16.34 -19.52
N LEU A 273 1.89 15.34 -18.67
CA LEU A 273 2.16 13.94 -19.00
C LEU A 273 1.22 13.40 -20.09
N ALA A 274 -0.06 13.81 -20.07
CA ALA A 274 -1.05 13.41 -21.07
C ALA A 274 -0.73 13.90 -22.50
N LYS A 275 0.09 14.93 -22.65
CA LYS A 275 0.52 15.44 -23.97
C LYS A 275 1.67 14.63 -24.57
N ASP A 276 2.38 13.86 -23.76
CA ASP A 276 3.48 13.02 -24.24
C ASP A 276 2.94 11.69 -24.79
N ARG A 277 3.12 11.47 -26.09
CA ARG A 277 2.64 10.26 -26.80
C ARG A 277 3.31 8.98 -26.33
N ASN A 278 4.42 9.08 -25.63
CA ASN A 278 5.17 7.94 -25.10
C ASN A 278 4.72 7.52 -23.70
N ILE A 279 3.76 8.25 -23.09
CA ILE A 279 3.28 8.03 -21.74
C ILE A 279 1.81 7.64 -21.75
N THR A 280 1.47 6.62 -20.98
CA THR A 280 0.11 6.21 -20.66
C THR A 280 -0.23 6.62 -19.23
N LEU A 281 -1.39 7.27 -19.06
CA LEU A 281 -2.02 7.53 -17.77
C LEU A 281 -3.18 6.56 -17.56
N ALA A 282 -3.21 5.87 -16.42
CA ALA A 282 -4.28 4.95 -16.06
C ALA A 282 -4.70 5.16 -14.59
N ILE A 283 -5.94 4.83 -14.25
CA ILE A 283 -6.35 4.74 -12.84
C ILE A 283 -5.58 3.58 -12.19
N ASP A 284 -4.90 3.85 -11.09
CA ASP A 284 -4.10 2.85 -10.37
C ASP A 284 -4.97 1.90 -9.55
N ASN A 285 -6.00 2.43 -8.88
CA ASN A 285 -6.96 1.67 -8.08
C ASN A 285 -8.40 2.15 -8.36
N PRO A 286 -9.19 1.40 -9.15
CA PRO A 286 -10.55 1.82 -9.52
C PRO A 286 -11.54 1.84 -8.34
N GLN A 287 -11.24 1.18 -7.23
CA GLN A 287 -12.08 1.21 -6.03
C GLN A 287 -11.76 2.41 -5.13
N GLY A 288 -10.63 3.08 -5.36
CA GLY A 288 -10.20 4.27 -4.67
C GLY A 288 -9.65 4.04 -3.26
N ARG A 289 -9.36 5.15 -2.61
CA ARG A 289 -8.79 5.22 -1.26
C ARG A 289 -9.54 6.26 -0.44
N LEU A 290 -9.89 5.91 0.82
CA LEU A 290 -10.52 6.83 1.76
C LEU A 290 -9.45 7.54 2.57
N SER A 291 -9.40 8.87 2.50
CA SER A 291 -8.52 9.71 3.32
C SER A 291 -9.18 10.11 4.63
N VAL A 292 -8.36 10.21 5.69
CA VAL A 292 -8.86 10.50 7.03
C VAL A 292 -7.92 11.39 7.84
N ILE A 293 -8.53 12.18 8.74
CA ILE A 293 -7.87 12.79 9.90
C ILE A 293 -7.84 11.74 11.00
N ARG A 294 -6.67 11.35 11.48
CA ARG A 294 -6.50 10.44 12.61
C ARG A 294 -6.14 11.20 13.87
N PHE A 295 -6.92 11.00 14.93
CA PHE A 295 -6.67 11.58 16.24
C PHE A 295 -5.83 10.65 17.12
N ASN A 296 -4.97 11.25 17.96
CA ASN A 296 -4.40 10.57 19.12
C ASN A 296 -5.37 10.72 20.30
N THR A 297 -6.02 9.63 20.67
CA THR A 297 -7.02 9.64 21.75
C THR A 297 -6.43 9.34 23.13
N LEU A 298 -5.11 9.14 23.24
CA LEU A 298 -4.43 8.99 24.53
C LEU A 298 -4.18 10.35 25.23
N GLN A 299 -4.23 11.45 24.49
CA GLN A 299 -3.76 12.74 24.91
C GLN A 299 -4.81 13.82 24.70
N ALA A 300 -4.83 14.82 25.60
CA ALA A 300 -5.57 16.06 25.37
C ALA A 300 -5.07 16.76 24.08
N PRO A 301 -5.96 17.40 23.31
CA PRO A 301 -7.38 17.59 23.59
C PRO A 301 -8.26 16.45 23.06
N PHE A 302 -7.74 15.47 22.31
CA PHE A 302 -8.55 14.52 21.57
C PHE A 302 -8.86 13.19 22.31
N ASP A 303 -8.48 13.07 23.58
CA ASP A 303 -9.07 12.13 24.54
C ASP A 303 -10.57 12.45 24.80
N ASP A 304 -10.97 13.73 24.70
CA ASP A 304 -12.36 14.16 24.77
C ASP A 304 -13.08 14.08 23.42
N VAL A 305 -14.08 13.21 23.31
CA VAL A 305 -14.90 13.05 22.10
C VAL A 305 -15.63 14.34 21.69
N ARG A 306 -16.00 15.20 22.64
CA ARG A 306 -16.68 16.47 22.34
C ARG A 306 -15.81 17.39 21.51
N LEU A 307 -14.49 17.36 21.72
CA LEU A 307 -13.53 18.15 20.94
C LEU A 307 -13.31 17.53 19.54
N ARG A 308 -13.32 16.20 19.42
CA ARG A 308 -13.31 15.54 18.10
C ARG A 308 -14.57 15.87 17.28
N ARG A 309 -15.75 15.90 17.95
CA ARG A 309 -17.02 16.30 17.33
C ARG A 309 -17.00 17.77 16.85
N ALA A 310 -16.39 18.66 17.62
CA ALA A 310 -16.22 20.05 17.21
C ALA A 310 -15.34 20.16 15.94
N VAL A 311 -14.22 19.39 15.86
CA VAL A 311 -13.40 19.32 14.64
C VAL A 311 -14.20 18.81 13.44
N ARG A 312 -15.00 17.73 13.61
CA ARG A 312 -15.83 17.17 12.53
C ARG A 312 -16.77 18.21 11.92
N LEU A 313 -17.40 19.06 12.74
CA LEU A 313 -18.31 20.11 12.27
C LEU A 313 -17.62 21.11 11.30
N GLY A 314 -16.31 21.34 11.47
CA GLY A 314 -15.54 22.23 10.60
C GLY A 314 -15.04 21.57 9.33
N VAL A 315 -15.13 20.24 9.18
CA VAL A 315 -14.62 19.54 8.01
C VAL A 315 -15.52 19.74 6.80
N LYS A 316 -14.93 20.23 5.70
CA LYS A 316 -15.54 20.31 4.38
C LYS A 316 -14.71 19.50 3.41
N GLN A 317 -15.19 18.31 3.06
CA GLN A 317 -14.43 17.33 2.26
C GLN A 317 -13.96 17.87 0.92
N ASP A 318 -14.75 18.71 0.25
CA ASP A 318 -14.38 19.37 -1.00
C ASP A 318 -13.06 20.15 -0.90
N ASP A 319 -12.83 20.84 0.22
CA ASP A 319 -11.61 21.64 0.40
C ASP A 319 -10.37 20.74 0.47
N TYR A 320 -10.46 19.58 1.12
CA TYR A 320 -9.39 18.58 1.19
C TYR A 320 -9.11 17.95 -0.18
N MET A 321 -10.18 17.56 -0.86
CA MET A 321 -10.06 16.87 -2.14
C MET A 321 -9.55 17.80 -3.24
N ARG A 322 -10.06 19.05 -3.31
CA ARG A 322 -9.57 20.04 -4.25
C ARG A 322 -8.12 20.44 -3.99
N ALA A 323 -7.75 20.65 -2.74
CA ALA A 323 -6.36 20.95 -2.37
C ALA A 323 -5.37 19.85 -2.75
N THR A 324 -5.82 18.58 -2.77
CA THR A 324 -4.95 17.43 -3.03
C THR A 324 -5.02 16.96 -4.47
N PHE A 325 -6.22 16.94 -5.10
CA PHE A 325 -6.48 16.31 -6.38
C PHE A 325 -7.03 17.29 -7.45
N GLY A 326 -7.15 18.59 -7.12
CA GLY A 326 -7.66 19.60 -8.03
C GLY A 326 -9.17 19.50 -8.29
N ASP A 327 -9.62 20.10 -9.41
CA ASP A 327 -11.03 20.20 -9.76
C ASP A 327 -11.55 19.03 -10.61
N ASP A 328 -10.71 18.05 -10.96
CA ASP A 328 -11.12 16.89 -11.76
C ASP A 328 -11.89 15.88 -10.90
N LEU A 329 -13.22 15.93 -10.96
CA LEU A 329 -14.12 15.05 -10.21
C LEU A 329 -14.03 13.56 -10.64
N THR A 330 -13.25 13.22 -11.66
CA THR A 330 -12.93 11.81 -11.97
C THR A 330 -11.87 11.25 -11.02
N LEU A 331 -11.15 12.11 -10.29
CA LEU A 331 -10.08 11.73 -9.38
C LEU A 331 -10.52 11.65 -7.93
N TRP A 332 -11.70 12.16 -7.57
CA TRP A 332 -12.18 12.13 -6.19
C TRP A 332 -13.70 12.31 -6.08
N ARG A 333 -14.21 11.99 -4.91
CA ARG A 333 -15.59 12.27 -4.47
C ARG A 333 -15.65 12.51 -2.96
N THR A 334 -16.71 13.12 -2.49
CA THR A 334 -17.05 13.13 -1.08
C THR A 334 -17.46 11.71 -0.62
N CYS A 335 -17.20 11.40 0.65
CA CYS A 335 -17.57 10.12 1.25
C CYS A 335 -17.81 10.30 2.76
N PHE A 336 -19.07 10.47 3.14
CA PHE A 336 -19.49 10.74 4.52
C PHE A 336 -19.77 9.44 5.28
N SER A 337 -18.79 8.56 5.29
CA SER A 337 -18.92 7.21 5.83
C SER A 337 -17.67 6.78 6.58
N MET A 338 -17.82 5.85 7.51
CA MET A 338 -16.72 5.21 8.23
C MET A 338 -16.15 4.01 7.46
N PHE A 339 -16.88 3.48 6.48
CA PHE A 339 -16.40 2.53 5.49
C PHE A 339 -16.30 3.23 4.12
N PRO A 340 -15.35 2.88 3.27
CA PRO A 340 -15.22 3.51 1.95
C PRO A 340 -16.50 3.43 1.12
N CYS A 341 -16.82 4.53 0.44
CA CYS A 341 -17.98 4.59 -0.43
C CYS A 341 -17.84 3.66 -1.65
N GLY A 342 -18.93 3.06 -2.10
CA GLY A 342 -18.95 1.99 -3.10
C GLY A 342 -18.63 0.61 -2.53
N THR A 343 -18.49 0.46 -1.20
CA THR A 343 -18.36 -0.84 -0.53
C THR A 343 -19.68 -1.29 0.09
N PRO A 344 -19.85 -2.61 0.41
CA PRO A 344 -21.14 -3.12 0.92
C PRO A 344 -21.66 -2.49 2.22
N TYR A 345 -20.77 -1.90 3.01
CA TYR A 345 -21.08 -1.38 4.34
C TYR A 345 -20.99 0.15 4.43
N GLU A 346 -20.95 0.83 3.30
CA GLU A 346 -21.02 2.29 3.30
C GLU A 346 -22.30 2.78 3.99
N THR A 347 -22.17 3.89 4.70
CA THR A 347 -23.30 4.70 5.22
C THR A 347 -23.07 6.12 4.71
N ASP A 348 -24.12 6.77 4.22
CA ASP A 348 -24.00 8.15 3.73
C ASP A 348 -24.66 9.10 4.74
N GLU A 349 -23.85 9.89 5.44
CA GLU A 349 -24.30 10.80 6.51
C GLU A 349 -23.73 12.22 6.30
N PRO A 350 -24.10 12.93 5.21
CA PRO A 350 -23.52 14.23 4.85
C PRO A 350 -23.75 15.32 5.91
N ASP A 351 -24.88 15.27 6.62
CA ASP A 351 -25.22 16.24 7.68
C ASP A 351 -24.25 16.16 8.88
N ALA A 352 -23.50 15.07 9.00
CA ALA A 352 -22.52 14.91 10.06
C ALA A 352 -21.27 15.81 9.86
N MET A 353 -21.01 16.30 8.65
CA MET A 353 -19.84 17.11 8.27
C MET A 353 -20.24 18.35 7.47
N PRO A 354 -20.90 19.34 8.09
CA PRO A 354 -21.49 20.47 7.39
C PRO A 354 -20.45 21.50 6.91
N GLY A 355 -19.19 21.45 7.37
CA GLY A 355 -18.19 22.48 7.09
C GLY A 355 -18.48 23.82 7.75
N ASP A 356 -19.17 23.80 8.89
CA ASP A 356 -19.64 25.00 9.62
C ASP A 356 -18.64 25.40 10.71
N TYR A 357 -17.83 26.42 10.42
CA TYR A 357 -16.83 26.95 11.37
C TYR A 357 -17.46 27.65 12.58
N GLU A 358 -18.64 28.25 12.45
CA GLU A 358 -19.32 28.89 13.59
C GLU A 358 -19.84 27.83 14.56
N ALA A 359 -20.50 26.79 14.05
CA ALA A 359 -20.93 25.67 14.85
C ALA A 359 -19.73 24.95 15.52
N ALA A 360 -18.63 24.79 14.80
CA ALA A 360 -17.40 24.21 15.32
C ALA A 360 -16.78 25.05 16.46
N ARG A 361 -16.68 26.38 16.30
CA ARG A 361 -16.22 27.29 17.37
C ARG A 361 -17.10 27.22 18.61
N LYS A 362 -18.42 27.24 18.41
CA LYS A 362 -19.36 27.10 19.51
C LYS A 362 -19.16 25.79 20.24
N ALA A 363 -19.06 24.68 19.50
CA ALA A 363 -18.87 23.34 20.08
C ALA A 363 -17.54 23.22 20.85
N LEU A 364 -16.44 23.82 20.36
CA LEU A 364 -15.16 23.88 21.08
C LEU A 364 -15.30 24.60 22.43
N LYS A 365 -15.97 25.76 22.43
CA LYS A 365 -16.23 26.53 23.65
C LYS A 365 -17.10 25.77 24.64
N ASP A 366 -18.19 25.16 24.16
CA ASP A 366 -19.12 24.38 24.98
C ASP A 366 -18.44 23.13 25.57
N ALA A 367 -17.47 22.54 24.84
CA ALA A 367 -16.66 21.42 25.32
C ALA A 367 -15.56 21.83 26.31
N GLY A 368 -15.32 23.14 26.50
CA GLY A 368 -14.34 23.64 27.47
C GLY A 368 -12.90 23.67 26.94
N TYR A 369 -12.68 23.83 25.65
CA TYR A 369 -11.34 24.00 25.09
C TYR A 369 -10.69 25.29 25.59
N VAL A 370 -9.50 25.21 26.17
CA VAL A 370 -8.78 26.33 26.80
C VAL A 370 -7.41 26.62 26.17
N GLY A 371 -7.19 26.14 24.92
CA GLY A 371 -5.96 26.42 24.19
C GLY A 371 -4.88 25.34 24.30
N GLN A 372 -5.25 24.11 24.61
CA GLN A 372 -4.33 22.96 24.57
C GLN A 372 -3.66 22.87 23.21
N LYS A 373 -2.35 22.60 23.20
CA LYS A 373 -1.57 22.50 21.95
C LYS A 373 -2.03 21.31 21.12
N VAL A 374 -2.28 21.54 19.85
CA VAL A 374 -2.58 20.52 18.84
C VAL A 374 -1.40 20.37 17.90
N VAL A 375 -0.65 19.31 18.04
CA VAL A 375 0.50 18.98 17.17
C VAL A 375 0.00 18.17 15.98
N ILE A 376 0.13 18.75 14.77
CA ILE A 376 -0.12 18.03 13.51
C ILE A 376 1.24 17.62 12.94
N ILE A 377 1.49 16.33 12.80
CA ILE A 377 2.65 15.82 12.06
C ILE A 377 2.26 15.58 10.60
N ASN A 378 2.98 16.20 9.66
CA ASN A 378 2.62 16.24 8.25
C ASN A 378 3.82 15.93 7.34
N PRO A 379 3.73 14.96 6.39
CA PRO A 379 4.85 14.62 5.53
C PRO A 379 4.99 15.62 4.38
N THR A 380 6.19 16.16 4.16
CA THR A 380 6.47 17.09 3.04
C THR A 380 6.68 16.37 1.72
N ASP A 381 7.07 15.11 1.76
CA ASP A 381 7.46 14.26 0.62
C ASP A 381 6.39 13.22 0.22
N PHE A 382 5.12 13.43 0.66
CA PHE A 382 4.01 12.55 0.29
C PHE A 382 2.82 13.38 -0.26
N PRO A 383 2.77 13.59 -1.58
CA PRO A 383 1.81 14.51 -2.21
C PRO A 383 0.32 14.20 -1.94
N ALA A 384 -0.05 12.94 -1.80
CA ALA A 384 -1.44 12.56 -1.50
C ALA A 384 -1.88 12.85 -0.06
N ILE A 385 -0.96 13.22 0.84
CA ILE A 385 -1.25 13.50 2.26
C ILE A 385 -0.92 14.96 2.62
N HIS A 386 0.19 15.50 2.11
CA HIS A 386 0.69 16.83 2.50
C HIS A 386 -0.35 17.94 2.46
N PRO A 387 -1.12 18.14 1.36
CA PRO A 387 -2.11 19.21 1.29
C PRO A 387 -3.25 19.06 2.30
N GLN A 388 -3.61 17.81 2.63
CA GLN A 388 -4.69 17.54 3.61
C GLN A 388 -4.32 18.05 5.00
N GLY A 389 -3.06 17.93 5.40
CA GLY A 389 -2.55 18.49 6.66
C GLY A 389 -2.62 20.01 6.70
N LEU A 390 -2.31 20.67 5.59
CA LEU A 390 -2.40 22.13 5.46
C LEU A 390 -3.85 22.62 5.61
N VAL A 391 -4.81 21.94 4.95
CA VAL A 391 -6.25 22.25 5.08
C VAL A 391 -6.71 22.08 6.52
N THR A 392 -6.31 20.97 7.19
CA THR A 392 -6.64 20.76 8.60
C THR A 392 -6.05 21.84 9.50
N ALA A 393 -4.79 22.21 9.30
CA ALA A 393 -4.14 23.24 10.11
C ALA A 393 -4.83 24.61 9.98
N ASP A 394 -5.22 24.99 8.76
CA ASP A 394 -5.98 26.22 8.49
C ASP A 394 -7.36 26.16 9.13
N MET A 395 -8.10 25.09 8.93
CA MET A 395 -9.43 24.89 9.51
C MET A 395 -9.39 24.96 11.04
N LEU A 396 -8.46 24.25 11.69
CA LEU A 396 -8.34 24.24 13.15
C LEU A 396 -8.00 25.62 13.71
N LYS A 397 -7.13 26.39 13.05
CA LYS A 397 -6.84 27.79 13.41
C LYS A 397 -8.09 28.67 13.28
N LYS A 398 -8.86 28.52 12.19
CA LYS A 398 -10.10 29.26 11.94
C LYS A 398 -11.18 29.00 12.99
N ILE A 399 -11.24 27.78 13.52
CA ILE A 399 -12.19 27.46 14.60
C ILE A 399 -11.64 27.81 16.00
N GLY A 400 -10.40 28.27 16.12
CA GLY A 400 -9.82 28.78 17.37
C GLY A 400 -8.91 27.79 18.14
N MET A 401 -8.40 26.74 17.49
CA MET A 401 -7.46 25.82 18.13
C MET A 401 -6.01 26.31 18.05
N ASN A 402 -5.22 25.97 19.06
CA ASN A 402 -3.79 26.28 19.17
C ASN A 402 -2.96 25.24 18.41
N VAL A 403 -2.70 25.49 17.13
CA VAL A 403 -2.05 24.54 16.21
C VAL A 403 -0.54 24.73 16.15
N ASP A 404 0.19 23.67 16.41
CA ASP A 404 1.62 23.49 16.14
C ASP A 404 1.75 22.54 14.92
N PHE A 405 1.99 23.10 13.74
CA PHE A 405 2.09 22.36 12.49
C PHE A 405 3.54 21.98 12.21
N GLN A 406 3.84 20.69 12.22
CA GLN A 406 5.20 20.17 12.12
C GLN A 406 5.38 19.40 10.81
N GLU A 407 6.19 19.96 9.93
CA GLU A 407 6.55 19.35 8.65
C GLU A 407 7.78 18.45 8.84
N ILE A 408 7.65 17.21 8.41
CA ILE A 408 8.69 16.16 8.52
C ILE A 408 8.65 15.28 7.26
N ASP A 409 9.66 14.47 7.03
CA ASP A 409 9.61 13.47 5.97
C ASP A 409 8.70 12.26 6.34
N TRP A 410 8.23 11.53 5.33
CA TRP A 410 7.35 10.38 5.53
C TRP A 410 7.95 9.28 6.42
N GLY A 411 9.24 9.00 6.26
CA GLY A 411 9.93 7.99 7.08
C GLY A 411 9.93 8.35 8.56
N THR A 412 10.22 9.61 8.87
CA THR A 412 10.14 10.17 10.23
C THR A 412 8.71 10.14 10.76
N LEU A 413 7.71 10.48 9.93
CA LEU A 413 6.29 10.40 10.33
C LEU A 413 5.90 8.97 10.70
N VAL A 414 6.26 7.97 9.88
CA VAL A 414 5.95 6.55 10.13
C VAL A 414 6.52 6.08 11.46
N GLN A 415 7.71 6.53 11.84
CA GLN A 415 8.30 6.22 13.13
C GLN A 415 7.61 6.98 14.26
N ARG A 416 7.41 8.29 14.08
CA ARG A 416 6.88 9.18 15.11
C ARG A 416 5.41 8.91 15.46
N ARG A 417 4.58 8.48 14.51
CA ARG A 417 3.18 8.12 14.80
C ARG A 417 3.03 6.96 15.79
N ALA A 418 4.09 6.19 16.03
CA ALA A 418 4.12 5.14 17.06
C ALA A 418 4.45 5.68 18.47
N ASN A 419 4.87 6.96 18.58
CA ASN A 419 5.16 7.58 19.87
C ASN A 419 3.88 7.90 20.64
N ARG A 420 3.75 7.36 21.84
CA ARG A 420 2.59 7.52 22.75
C ARG A 420 2.78 8.62 23.79
N GLU A 421 3.95 9.21 23.84
CA GLU A 421 4.26 10.26 24.79
C GLU A 421 3.43 11.52 24.55
N PRO A 422 3.29 12.40 25.55
CA PRO A 422 2.67 13.71 25.37
C PRO A 422 3.36 14.55 24.29
N VAL A 423 2.65 15.56 23.76
CA VAL A 423 3.11 16.40 22.65
C VAL A 423 4.41 17.17 22.97
N ASP A 424 4.67 17.49 24.24
CA ASP A 424 5.91 18.11 24.72
C ASP A 424 7.10 17.14 24.82
N LYS A 425 6.85 15.84 24.70
CA LYS A 425 7.85 14.77 24.66
C LYS A 425 7.93 14.08 23.27
N GLY A 426 7.59 14.80 22.22
CA GLY A 426 7.65 14.32 20.85
C GLY A 426 6.42 13.54 20.37
N GLY A 427 5.35 13.46 21.18
CA GLY A 427 4.07 12.94 20.76
C GLY A 427 3.38 13.81 19.72
N TRP A 428 2.16 13.46 19.36
CA TRP A 428 1.38 14.11 18.31
C TRP A 428 -0.12 14.09 18.67
N SER A 429 -0.89 14.97 18.04
CA SER A 429 -2.35 15.06 18.21
C SER A 429 -3.11 14.59 16.99
N ILE A 430 -2.60 14.90 15.78
CA ILE A 430 -3.22 14.57 14.50
C ILE A 430 -2.14 14.13 13.50
N PHE A 431 -2.48 13.16 12.66
CA PHE A 431 -1.86 12.93 11.35
C PHE A 431 -2.91 12.53 10.32
N HIS A 432 -2.56 12.65 9.04
CA HIS A 432 -3.39 12.20 7.92
C HIS A 432 -2.90 10.89 7.36
N THR A 433 -3.84 10.08 6.90
CA THR A 433 -3.56 8.81 6.23
C THR A 433 -4.74 8.43 5.34
N PHE A 434 -4.56 7.35 4.60
CA PHE A 434 -5.63 6.73 3.82
C PHE A 434 -5.50 5.20 3.84
N GLY A 435 -6.57 4.52 3.48
CA GLY A 435 -6.58 3.09 3.18
C GLY A 435 -7.33 2.81 1.89
N SER A 436 -7.01 1.69 1.25
CA SER A 436 -7.75 1.27 0.05
C SER A 436 -9.20 0.92 0.40
N ALA A 437 -10.10 1.10 -0.56
CA ALA A 437 -11.50 0.77 -0.34
C ALA A 437 -11.71 -0.70 0.06
N VAL A 438 -10.95 -1.61 -0.53
CA VAL A 438 -10.99 -3.04 -0.15
C VAL A 438 -10.38 -3.28 1.22
N GLY A 439 -9.25 -2.63 1.54
CA GLY A 439 -8.55 -2.78 2.81
C GLY A 439 -9.33 -2.28 4.02
N TRP A 440 -10.30 -1.37 3.81
CA TRP A 440 -11.14 -0.83 4.87
C TRP A 440 -12.63 -1.15 4.70
N SER A 441 -12.97 -2.14 3.87
CA SER A 441 -14.35 -2.43 3.44
C SER A 441 -15.26 -3.04 4.50
N ASN A 442 -14.73 -3.57 5.60
CA ASN A 442 -15.52 -4.27 6.61
C ASN A 442 -14.88 -4.22 8.01
N PRO A 443 -15.62 -4.55 9.09
CA PRO A 443 -15.13 -4.48 10.47
C PRO A 443 -13.87 -5.32 10.78
N ALA A 444 -13.61 -6.38 10.05
CA ALA A 444 -12.45 -7.25 10.29
C ALA A 444 -11.14 -6.66 9.73
N VAL A 445 -11.21 -6.06 8.52
CA VAL A 445 -10.02 -5.52 7.82
C VAL A 445 -9.78 -4.04 8.10
N ASN A 446 -10.80 -3.28 8.51
CA ASN A 446 -10.67 -1.86 8.81
C ASN A 446 -10.08 -1.63 10.21
N GLY A 447 -8.76 -1.65 10.32
CA GLY A 447 -8.06 -1.47 11.60
C GLY A 447 -8.27 -0.09 12.25
N VAL A 448 -8.67 0.95 11.49
CA VAL A 448 -8.84 2.31 12.04
C VAL A 448 -10.16 2.52 12.76
N ILE A 449 -11.15 1.63 12.56
CA ILE A 449 -12.45 1.64 13.25
C ILE A 449 -12.45 0.73 14.50
N ARG A 450 -11.36 0.01 14.76
CA ARG A 450 -11.25 -0.94 15.87
C ARG A 450 -10.96 -0.21 17.17
N GLY A 451 -11.67 -0.60 18.22
CA GLY A 451 -11.62 -0.01 19.56
C GLY A 451 -10.65 -0.70 20.52
N GLN A 452 -9.49 -1.15 20.05
CA GLN A 452 -8.55 -1.99 20.79
C GLN A 452 -7.66 -1.24 21.80
N GLY A 453 -7.80 0.08 21.93
CA GLY A 453 -7.01 0.90 22.85
C GLY A 453 -5.51 0.73 22.63
N ALA A 454 -4.77 0.48 23.69
CA ALA A 454 -3.31 0.35 23.65
C ALA A 454 -2.79 -0.79 22.74
N ALA A 455 -3.58 -1.82 22.48
CA ALA A 455 -3.22 -2.91 21.56
C ALA A 455 -3.56 -2.59 20.10
N GLY A 456 -4.30 -1.48 19.87
CA GLY A 456 -4.81 -1.09 18.57
C GLY A 456 -3.83 -0.29 17.73
N TRP A 457 -4.32 0.10 16.56
CA TRP A 457 -3.59 0.92 15.60
C TRP A 457 -3.36 2.36 16.12
N TYR A 458 -2.40 3.04 15.57
CA TYR A 458 -2.00 4.41 15.95
C TYR A 458 -3.21 5.34 16.13
N GLY A 459 -3.20 6.12 17.22
CA GLY A 459 -4.34 6.89 17.71
C GLY A 459 -5.08 6.20 18.86
N TRP A 460 -4.94 4.89 19.00
CA TRP A 460 -5.24 4.06 20.18
C TRP A 460 -6.64 4.25 20.75
N TRP A 461 -7.62 4.48 19.86
CA TRP A 461 -9.01 4.58 20.29
C TRP A 461 -9.46 3.31 21.03
N GLU A 462 -10.10 3.51 22.19
CA GLU A 462 -10.60 2.43 23.03
C GLU A 462 -12.12 2.42 23.06
N SER A 463 -12.73 1.28 22.72
CA SER A 463 -14.16 1.10 22.75
C SER A 463 -14.54 -0.38 22.81
N ALA A 464 -15.00 -0.81 23.99
CA ALA A 464 -15.52 -2.16 24.17
C ALA A 464 -16.74 -2.44 23.26
N LYS A 465 -17.59 -1.43 23.01
CA LYS A 465 -18.75 -1.56 22.11
C LYS A 465 -18.31 -1.79 20.66
N ALA A 466 -17.30 -1.07 20.17
CA ALA A 466 -16.79 -1.27 18.80
C ALA A 466 -16.19 -2.68 18.63
N GLU A 467 -15.45 -3.17 19.63
CA GLU A 467 -14.88 -4.51 19.61
C GLU A 467 -15.97 -5.59 19.68
N GLN A 468 -17.03 -5.37 20.47
CA GLN A 468 -18.16 -6.29 20.51
C GLN A 468 -18.91 -6.34 19.17
N LEU A 469 -19.18 -5.18 18.54
CA LEU A 469 -19.80 -5.12 17.22
C LEU A 469 -18.93 -5.78 16.13
N ALA A 470 -17.60 -5.62 16.19
CA ALA A 470 -16.71 -6.31 15.27
C ALA A 470 -16.76 -7.83 15.48
N GLN A 471 -16.87 -8.31 16.73
CA GLN A 471 -17.02 -9.72 17.02
C GLN A 471 -18.40 -10.25 16.58
N ASP A 472 -19.47 -9.51 16.86
CA ASP A 472 -20.84 -9.88 16.44
C ASP A 472 -20.95 -9.96 14.91
N TRP A 473 -20.24 -9.07 14.19
CA TRP A 473 -20.17 -9.11 12.75
C TRP A 473 -19.49 -10.41 12.24
N LEU A 474 -18.41 -10.85 12.89
CA LEU A 474 -17.73 -12.11 12.56
C LEU A 474 -18.62 -13.34 12.82
N ASP A 475 -19.39 -13.30 13.90
CA ASP A 475 -20.25 -14.40 14.33
C ASP A 475 -21.64 -14.35 13.65
N ALA A 476 -21.91 -13.33 12.80
CA ALA A 476 -23.19 -13.15 12.12
C ALA A 476 -23.47 -14.29 11.11
N PRO A 477 -24.69 -14.85 11.13
CA PRO A 477 -25.01 -16.05 10.36
C PRO A 477 -25.16 -15.80 8.85
N ASP A 478 -25.41 -14.57 8.44
CA ASP A 478 -25.71 -14.21 7.05
C ASP A 478 -25.31 -12.77 6.71
N PRO A 479 -25.20 -12.42 5.41
CA PRO A 479 -24.80 -11.09 4.96
C PRO A 479 -25.74 -9.96 5.38
N ALA A 480 -27.04 -10.21 5.56
CA ALA A 480 -28.00 -9.18 5.97
C ALA A 480 -27.74 -8.77 7.43
N ARG A 481 -27.51 -9.74 8.31
CA ARG A 481 -27.12 -9.48 9.69
C ARG A 481 -25.75 -8.81 9.77
N GLN A 482 -24.77 -9.24 8.98
CA GLN A 482 -23.47 -8.57 8.86
C GLN A 482 -23.63 -7.10 8.46
N LYS A 483 -24.47 -6.80 7.47
CA LYS A 483 -24.74 -5.42 7.03
C LYS A 483 -25.36 -4.59 8.15
N ALA A 484 -26.34 -5.12 8.88
CA ALA A 484 -26.98 -4.41 9.98
C ALA A 484 -25.97 -4.05 11.09
N ILE A 485 -25.12 -4.99 11.48
CA ILE A 485 -24.07 -4.78 12.50
C ILE A 485 -23.02 -3.77 12.02
N ALA A 486 -22.54 -3.88 10.77
CA ALA A 486 -21.58 -2.94 10.22
C ALA A 486 -22.16 -1.51 10.13
N THR A 487 -23.45 -1.37 9.81
CA THR A 487 -24.16 -0.08 9.83
C THR A 487 -24.22 0.49 11.25
N GLU A 488 -24.54 -0.34 12.27
CA GLU A 488 -24.51 0.09 13.67
C GLU A 488 -23.11 0.53 14.09
N LEU A 489 -22.08 -0.23 13.74
CA LEU A 489 -20.69 0.13 14.04
C LEU A 489 -20.28 1.45 13.35
N SER A 490 -20.67 1.64 12.07
CA SER A 490 -20.40 2.89 11.35
C SER A 490 -21.00 4.11 12.05
N ARG A 491 -22.29 4.04 12.40
CA ARG A 491 -22.98 5.13 13.11
C ARG A 491 -22.38 5.40 14.48
N TYR A 492 -22.11 4.35 15.24
CA TYR A 492 -21.44 4.49 16.53
C TYR A 492 -20.04 5.12 16.39
N ALA A 493 -19.26 4.70 15.42
CA ALA A 493 -17.94 5.28 15.18
C ALA A 493 -18.03 6.73 14.64
N MET A 494 -19.09 7.09 13.91
CA MET A 494 -19.35 8.48 13.48
C MET A 494 -19.67 9.39 14.69
N GLU A 495 -20.21 8.84 15.77
CA GLU A 495 -20.43 9.56 17.03
C GLU A 495 -19.15 9.66 17.88
N GLU A 496 -18.37 8.60 17.94
CA GLU A 496 -17.17 8.50 18.79
C GLU A 496 -15.89 9.02 18.12
N LEU A 497 -15.88 9.09 16.80
CA LEU A 497 -14.84 9.67 15.96
C LEU A 497 -13.42 9.15 16.26
N PRO A 498 -13.14 7.87 16.03
CA PRO A 498 -11.77 7.39 15.98
C PRO A 498 -10.98 8.09 14.87
N PHE A 499 -11.67 8.56 13.83
CA PHE A 499 -11.15 9.38 12.73
C PHE A 499 -12.29 10.21 12.12
N VAL A 500 -11.94 11.16 11.24
CA VAL A 500 -12.89 11.87 10.38
C VAL A 500 -12.49 11.63 8.93
N SER A 501 -13.43 11.16 8.08
CA SER A 501 -13.20 11.03 6.64
C SER A 501 -13.09 12.41 5.99
N VAL A 502 -12.15 12.58 5.05
CA VAL A 502 -11.95 13.85 4.33
C VAL A 502 -12.12 13.70 2.81
N GLY A 503 -12.68 12.58 2.38
CA GLY A 503 -13.00 12.29 0.98
C GLY A 503 -12.36 11.00 0.48
N GLN A 504 -12.84 10.53 -0.66
CA GLN A 504 -12.35 9.33 -1.34
C GLN A 504 -11.78 9.70 -2.72
N TRP A 505 -10.62 9.15 -3.07
CA TRP A 505 -9.89 9.51 -4.28
C TRP A 505 -9.43 8.31 -5.10
N PHE A 506 -9.17 8.57 -6.39
CA PHE A 506 -8.80 7.59 -7.42
C PHE A 506 -7.53 8.10 -8.09
N GLY A 507 -6.38 7.64 -7.63
CA GLY A 507 -5.09 8.06 -8.15
C GLY A 507 -4.87 7.60 -9.59
N LYS A 508 -4.03 8.32 -10.31
CA LYS A 508 -3.48 7.84 -11.59
C LYS A 508 -2.06 7.35 -11.40
N THR A 509 -1.70 6.36 -12.20
CA THR A 509 -0.33 5.94 -12.44
C THR A 509 0.09 6.38 -13.83
N ALA A 510 1.38 6.62 -14.03
CA ALA A 510 1.94 7.02 -15.31
C ALA A 510 3.07 6.05 -15.70
N TYR A 511 3.05 5.56 -16.92
CA TYR A 511 4.11 4.67 -17.41
C TYR A 511 4.40 4.88 -18.89
N ARG A 512 5.62 4.54 -19.29
CA ARG A 512 6.03 4.64 -20.69
C ARG A 512 5.42 3.53 -21.52
N ASN A 513 5.11 3.82 -22.78
CA ASN A 513 4.58 2.84 -23.74
C ASN A 513 5.59 1.75 -24.12
N THR A 514 6.82 1.82 -23.59
CA THR A 514 7.82 0.75 -23.69
C THR A 514 7.56 -0.41 -22.74
N ILE A 515 6.59 -0.25 -21.82
CA ILE A 515 6.10 -1.32 -20.95
C ILE A 515 4.61 -1.53 -21.15
N THR A 516 4.13 -2.74 -20.90
CA THR A 516 2.72 -3.11 -20.97
C THR A 516 2.37 -4.04 -19.81
N GLY A 517 1.07 -4.28 -19.60
CA GLY A 517 0.58 -5.20 -18.58
C GLY A 517 0.52 -4.63 -17.18
N VAL A 518 0.63 -3.30 -17.00
CA VAL A 518 0.36 -2.65 -15.70
C VAL A 518 -1.09 -2.91 -15.32
N MET A 519 -1.30 -3.56 -14.18
CA MET A 519 -2.63 -3.93 -13.68
C MET A 519 -3.15 -2.86 -12.72
N PRO A 520 -4.38 -2.38 -12.87
CA PRO A 520 -5.03 -1.58 -11.84
C PRO A 520 -5.31 -2.46 -10.61
N GLY A 521 -5.06 -1.95 -9.40
CA GLY A 521 -5.28 -2.72 -8.18
C GLY A 521 -4.78 -2.02 -6.92
N MET A 522 -4.70 -2.77 -5.83
CA MET A 522 -4.30 -2.24 -4.53
C MET A 522 -2.81 -1.93 -4.42
N ALA A 523 -2.00 -2.56 -5.26
CA ALA A 523 -0.54 -2.43 -5.25
C ALA A 523 0.01 -2.36 -6.69
N PRO A 524 1.19 -1.76 -6.89
CA PRO A 524 1.89 -1.77 -8.17
C PRO A 524 2.55 -3.14 -8.38
N TYR A 525 1.75 -4.14 -8.75
CA TYR A 525 2.22 -5.52 -8.93
C TYR A 525 3.19 -5.62 -10.11
N PRO A 526 4.43 -6.15 -9.93
CA PRO A 526 5.43 -6.22 -10.99
C PRO A 526 5.23 -7.40 -11.97
N TRP A 527 4.50 -8.43 -11.52
CA TRP A 527 4.14 -9.55 -12.40
C TRP A 527 3.06 -9.11 -13.40
N ASN A 528 3.10 -9.61 -14.59
CA ASN A 528 2.38 -9.14 -15.77
C ASN A 528 2.98 -7.92 -16.47
N VAL A 529 3.72 -7.04 -15.77
CA VAL A 529 4.45 -5.95 -16.42
C VAL A 529 5.59 -6.53 -17.25
N ARG A 530 5.65 -6.16 -18.54
CA ARG A 530 6.63 -6.68 -19.50
C ARG A 530 6.99 -5.63 -20.53
N PRO A 531 8.10 -5.75 -21.24
CA PRO A 531 8.39 -4.93 -22.43
C PRO A 531 7.21 -4.98 -23.42
N ALA A 532 6.90 -3.83 -24.05
CA ALA A 532 5.81 -3.70 -25.04
C ALA A 532 6.17 -4.35 -26.39
#